data_350f2917e8db39e166b46acf1500711f
#
_entry.id   350f2917e8db39e166b46acf1500711f
#
_cell.length_a   1.000
_cell.length_b   1.000
_cell.length_c   1.000
_cell.angle_alpha   90.00
_cell.angle_beta   90.00
_cell.angle_gamma   90.00
#
_symmetry.space_group_name_H-M   'P 1'
#
loop_
_entity.id
_entity.type
_entity.pdbx_description
1 polymer ?
#
loop_
_entity_poly.entity_id
_entity_poly.type
_entity_poly.pdbx_seq_one_letter_code
_entity_poly.pdbx_strand_id
1 'polypeptide(L)'
;MTARRFIKNICSVAGAVMLTGCVSCGVANQQTKKKCEENMFVVRIAEIEVYPEWLEAYLAAAGTVGAESVAKEPGVICIFPMQKKESPTSIRIVEIYRSEEAYKAHLATPHFRKYKEGTPHMIKSLKLVPMQPLDPDHADGIFKKWLQMQQAKWA
;
A
#
# COMPACT_ATOMS: atom_id res chain seq x y z
N MET A 1 34.22 -1.54 -43.05
CA MET A 1 34.94 -2.75 -43.52
C MET A 1 34.37 -3.91 -42.74
N THR A 2 33.50 -4.65 -43.44
CA THR A 2 33.60 -6.01 -43.98
C THR A 2 33.75 -7.08 -42.90
N ALA A 3 33.04 -8.15 -42.79
CA ALA A 3 32.06 -8.87 -43.60
C ALA A 3 31.65 -10.12 -42.81
N ARG A 4 30.39 -10.47 -42.85
CA ARG A 4 29.77 -11.67 -43.44
C ARG A 4 30.54 -12.99 -43.33
N ARG A 5 29.87 -14.02 -42.80
CA ARG A 5 29.55 -15.33 -43.45
C ARG A 5 28.89 -16.22 -42.40
N PHE A 6 27.63 -16.63 -42.55
CA PHE A 6 27.04 -17.68 -43.40
C PHE A 6 27.71 -19.06 -43.25
N ILE A 7 27.04 -19.97 -42.60
CA ILE A 7 26.99 -21.36 -43.06
C ILE A 7 25.57 -21.91 -42.80
N LYS A 8 25.00 -22.36 -43.89
CA LYS A 8 23.78 -23.17 -44.03
C LYS A 8 24.14 -24.65 -43.96
N ASN A 9 23.11 -25.44 -43.73
CA ASN A 9 22.85 -26.81 -44.17
C ASN A 9 23.05 -27.88 -43.09
N ILE A 10 22.33 -28.95 -43.03
CA ILE A 10 21.30 -29.60 -43.88
C ILE A 10 20.68 -30.74 -43.06
N CYS A 11 19.39 -30.94 -43.25
CA CYS A 11 18.60 -32.15 -43.39
C CYS A 11 18.65 -33.33 -42.42
N SER A 12 17.50 -33.61 -41.92
CA SER A 12 16.73 -34.86 -42.17
C SER A 12 17.09 -36.07 -41.33
N VAL A 13 16.15 -36.54 -40.55
CA VAL A 13 15.44 -37.82 -40.73
C VAL A 13 14.36 -37.97 -39.62
N ALA A 14 13.27 -38.55 -40.02
CA ALA A 14 12.06 -38.82 -39.28
C ALA A 14 12.26 -39.65 -38.02
N GLY A 15 11.49 -39.27 -36.98
CA GLY A 15 11.27 -40.09 -35.81
C GLY A 15 10.05 -39.55 -35.06
N ALA A 16 8.89 -40.15 -35.37
CA ALA A 16 7.66 -39.89 -34.62
C ALA A 16 7.83 -40.43 -33.20
N VAL A 17 7.96 -39.53 -32.25
CA VAL A 17 7.74 -39.84 -30.84
C VAL A 17 6.63 -38.92 -30.37
N MET A 18 5.47 -39.52 -30.12
CA MET A 18 4.41 -38.89 -29.37
C MET A 18 4.93 -38.58 -27.96
N LEU A 19 5.25 -37.32 -27.74
CA LEU A 19 5.40 -36.78 -26.41
C LEU A 19 4.17 -35.94 -26.12
N THR A 20 3.28 -36.53 -25.33
CA THR A 20 2.24 -35.83 -24.57
C THR A 20 2.92 -34.74 -23.75
N GLY A 21 3.09 -33.59 -24.34
CA GLY A 21 3.66 -32.40 -23.70
C GLY A 21 2.70 -31.85 -22.63
N CYS A 22 3.16 -31.88 -21.43
CA CYS A 22 2.54 -31.34 -20.26
C CYS A 22 2.23 -29.83 -20.44
N VAL A 23 0.99 -29.48 -20.78
CA VAL A 23 0.51 -28.10 -20.96
C VAL A 23 0.19 -27.45 -19.59
N SER A 24 0.58 -28.06 -18.47
CA SER A 24 0.19 -27.59 -17.14
C SER A 24 1.16 -26.61 -16.47
N CYS A 25 2.34 -26.31 -17.05
CA CYS A 25 3.31 -25.41 -16.41
C CYS A 25 3.04 -23.90 -16.61
N GLY A 26 2.23 -23.51 -17.58
CA GLY A 26 1.95 -22.09 -17.86
C GLY A 26 0.84 -21.48 -17.02
N VAL A 27 -0.14 -22.29 -16.61
CA VAL A 27 -1.34 -21.79 -15.91
C VAL A 27 -1.08 -21.59 -14.41
N ALA A 28 -0.24 -22.43 -13.82
CA ALA A 28 0.13 -22.29 -12.40
C ALA A 28 0.88 -20.99 -12.09
N ASN A 29 1.68 -20.49 -13.04
CA ASN A 29 2.47 -19.27 -12.84
C ASN A 29 1.63 -17.99 -12.97
N GLN A 30 0.54 -18.00 -13.73
CA GLN A 30 -0.37 -16.84 -13.82
C GLN A 30 -1.34 -16.78 -12.64
N GLN A 31 -1.79 -17.91 -12.13
CA GLN A 31 -2.66 -17.95 -10.94
C GLN A 31 -1.91 -17.62 -9.63
N THR A 32 -0.66 -18.06 -9.51
CA THR A 32 0.19 -17.68 -8.36
C THR A 32 0.57 -16.20 -8.42
N LYS A 33 0.84 -15.65 -9.60
CA LYS A 33 1.12 -14.23 -9.77
C LYS A 33 -0.13 -13.38 -9.47
N LYS A 34 -1.31 -13.78 -9.95
CA LYS A 34 -2.57 -13.12 -9.65
C LYS A 34 -2.95 -13.20 -8.18
N LYS A 35 -2.67 -14.33 -7.51
CA LYS A 35 -2.91 -14.51 -6.08
C LYS A 35 -1.92 -13.71 -5.20
N CYS A 36 -0.70 -13.46 -5.69
CA CYS A 36 0.24 -12.53 -5.03
C CYS A 36 -0.19 -11.07 -5.20
N GLU A 37 -0.80 -10.70 -6.33
CA GLU A 37 -1.32 -9.35 -6.56
C GLU A 37 -2.60 -9.07 -5.74
N GLU A 38 -3.42 -10.08 -5.48
CA GLU A 38 -4.65 -9.98 -4.66
C GLU A 38 -4.37 -9.83 -3.14
N ASN A 39 -3.16 -10.09 -2.69
CA ASN A 39 -2.77 -10.03 -1.26
C ASN A 39 -1.80 -8.88 -0.95
N MET A 40 -1.61 -7.93 -1.84
CA MET A 40 -0.71 -6.81 -1.59
C MET A 40 -1.38 -5.76 -0.70
N PHE A 41 -0.62 -5.28 0.29
CA PHE A 41 -0.99 -4.15 1.11
C PHE A 41 -1.43 -2.97 0.26
N VAL A 42 -2.50 -2.30 0.67
CA VAL A 42 -2.83 -0.99 0.14
C VAL A 42 -2.05 0.04 0.92
N VAL A 43 -1.13 0.72 0.25
CA VAL A 43 -0.33 1.79 0.83
C VAL A 43 -0.63 3.08 0.09
N ARG A 44 -0.87 4.15 0.83
CA ARG A 44 -1.08 5.47 0.26
C ARG A 44 -0.63 6.58 1.19
N ILE A 45 -0.44 7.74 0.61
CA ILE A 45 -0.22 8.99 1.34
C ILE A 45 -1.38 9.93 1.03
N ALA A 46 -2.10 10.36 2.06
CA ALA A 46 -3.01 11.47 1.95
C ALA A 46 -2.23 12.79 2.11
N GLU A 47 -2.27 13.63 1.09
CA GLU A 47 -1.72 14.98 1.08
C GLU A 47 -2.86 15.95 1.29
N ILE A 48 -2.85 16.67 2.41
CA ILE A 48 -3.97 17.49 2.85
C ILE A 48 -3.47 18.89 3.17
N GLU A 49 -4.15 19.89 2.64
CA GLU A 49 -3.97 21.27 3.05
C GLU A 49 -5.23 21.72 3.81
N VAL A 50 -5.04 22.22 5.02
CA VAL A 50 -6.10 22.64 5.94
C VAL A 50 -6.19 24.16 5.95
N TYR A 51 -7.39 24.72 6.08
CA TYR A 51 -7.54 26.14 6.35
C TYR A 51 -6.98 26.48 7.73
N PRO A 52 -6.21 27.57 7.89
CA PRO A 52 -5.55 27.90 9.16
C PRO A 52 -6.50 27.98 10.36
N GLU A 53 -7.70 28.53 10.15
CA GLU A 53 -8.73 28.69 11.17
C GLU A 53 -9.30 27.37 11.68
N TRP A 54 -9.14 26.28 10.92
CA TRP A 54 -9.63 24.94 11.27
C TRP A 54 -8.53 23.97 11.69
N LEU A 55 -7.28 24.44 11.78
CA LEU A 55 -6.13 23.56 11.98
C LEU A 55 -6.27 22.70 13.23
N GLU A 56 -6.52 23.30 14.38
CA GLU A 56 -6.62 22.57 15.65
C GLU A 56 -7.77 21.56 15.66
N ALA A 57 -8.93 21.94 15.13
CA ALA A 57 -10.08 21.06 15.04
C ALA A 57 -9.80 19.87 14.08
N TYR A 58 -9.12 20.15 12.97
CA TYR A 58 -8.73 19.12 12.03
C TYR A 58 -7.71 18.13 12.63
N LEU A 59 -6.67 18.63 13.30
CA LEU A 59 -5.66 17.79 13.96
C LEU A 59 -6.29 16.86 14.99
N ALA A 60 -7.23 17.37 15.80
CA ALA A 60 -7.98 16.56 16.76
C ALA A 60 -8.81 15.48 16.09
N ALA A 61 -9.53 15.81 15.00
CA ALA A 61 -10.35 14.86 14.26
C ALA A 61 -9.51 13.78 13.58
N ALA A 62 -8.40 14.17 12.91
CA ALA A 62 -7.48 13.25 12.24
C ALA A 62 -6.77 12.31 13.24
N GLY A 63 -6.33 12.84 14.38
CA GLY A 63 -5.73 12.04 15.45
C GLY A 63 -6.72 11.01 16.02
N THR A 64 -7.95 11.44 16.27
CA THR A 64 -9.00 10.56 16.80
C THR A 64 -9.32 9.42 15.82
N VAL A 65 -9.61 9.72 14.55
CA VAL A 65 -9.96 8.68 13.57
C VAL A 65 -8.79 7.73 13.34
N GLY A 66 -7.56 8.23 13.28
CA GLY A 66 -6.38 7.39 13.11
C GLY A 66 -6.20 6.40 14.27
N ALA A 67 -6.30 6.88 15.51
CA ALA A 67 -6.20 6.03 16.70
C ALA A 67 -7.33 5.00 16.78
N GLU A 68 -8.58 5.39 16.51
CA GLU A 68 -9.71 4.47 16.51
C GLU A 68 -9.60 3.39 15.43
N SER A 69 -9.18 3.76 14.22
CA SER A 69 -9.03 2.82 13.11
C SER A 69 -7.97 1.78 13.41
N VAL A 70 -6.79 2.19 13.86
CA VAL A 70 -5.71 1.25 14.22
C VAL A 70 -6.13 0.34 15.39
N ALA A 71 -6.87 0.86 16.37
CA ALA A 71 -7.26 0.08 17.54
C ALA A 71 -8.41 -0.89 17.27
N LYS A 72 -9.36 -0.54 16.39
CA LYS A 72 -10.61 -1.28 16.22
C LYS A 72 -10.67 -2.12 14.94
N GLU A 73 -9.86 -1.81 13.95
CA GLU A 73 -9.93 -2.42 12.62
C GLU A 73 -8.74 -3.35 12.37
N PRO A 74 -8.93 -4.68 12.38
CA PRO A 74 -7.80 -5.63 12.23
C PRO A 74 -7.12 -5.56 10.85
N GLY A 75 -7.77 -4.93 9.86
CA GLY A 75 -7.21 -4.72 8.52
C GLY A 75 -6.46 -3.41 8.35
N VAL A 76 -6.55 -2.49 9.31
CA VAL A 76 -5.81 -1.23 9.33
C VAL A 76 -4.48 -1.45 10.06
N ILE A 77 -3.39 -1.41 9.31
CA ILE A 77 -2.04 -1.62 9.85
C ILE A 77 -1.47 -0.31 10.37
N CYS A 78 -1.69 0.78 9.62
CA CYS A 78 -1.15 2.08 9.97
C CYS A 78 -2.09 3.18 9.45
N ILE A 79 -2.41 4.13 10.30
CA ILE A 79 -2.87 5.47 9.94
C ILE A 79 -2.06 6.43 10.79
N PHE A 80 -1.11 7.11 10.15
CA PHE A 80 -0.13 7.95 10.83
C PHE A 80 -0.16 9.38 10.28
N PRO A 81 -0.97 10.27 10.89
CA PRO A 81 -1.01 11.66 10.51
C PRO A 81 0.25 12.39 10.99
N MET A 82 0.82 13.19 10.09
CA MET A 82 2.00 14.02 10.32
C MET A 82 1.76 15.42 9.83
N GLN A 83 2.27 16.40 10.56
CA GLN A 83 2.23 17.81 10.21
C GLN A 83 3.61 18.26 9.74
N LYS A 84 3.68 19.04 8.65
CA LYS A 84 4.93 19.65 8.22
C LYS A 84 5.36 20.73 9.22
N LYS A 85 6.60 20.67 9.70
CA LYS A 85 7.14 21.64 10.68
C LYS A 85 7.14 23.07 10.16
N GLU A 86 7.49 23.24 8.89
CA GLU A 86 7.63 24.57 8.24
C GLU A 86 6.32 25.10 7.66
N SER A 87 5.29 24.24 7.56
CA SER A 87 3.96 24.59 7.03
C SER A 87 2.91 23.80 7.81
N PRO A 88 2.50 24.27 9.00
CA PRO A 88 1.63 23.51 9.89
C PRO A 88 0.26 23.13 9.32
N THR A 89 -0.25 23.88 8.33
CA THR A 89 -1.49 23.55 7.62
C THR A 89 -1.36 22.41 6.62
N SER A 90 -0.12 21.99 6.35
CA SER A 90 0.19 20.92 5.39
C SER A 90 0.33 19.59 6.13
N ILE A 91 -0.64 18.72 5.97
CA ILE A 91 -0.72 17.42 6.64
C ILE A 91 -0.40 16.30 5.65
N ARG A 92 0.28 15.27 6.13
CA ARG A 92 0.52 14.03 5.39
C ARG A 92 0.12 12.86 6.28
N ILE A 93 -0.72 11.97 5.75
CA ILE A 93 -1.13 10.77 6.47
C ILE A 93 -0.57 9.56 5.69
N VAL A 94 0.24 8.77 6.36
CA VAL A 94 0.62 7.45 5.85
C VAL A 94 -0.47 6.47 6.22
N GLU A 95 -1.03 5.80 5.22
CA GLU A 95 -2.09 4.82 5.37
C GLU A 95 -1.62 3.48 4.83
N ILE A 96 -1.74 2.42 5.64
CA ILE A 96 -1.39 1.05 5.27
C ILE A 96 -2.54 0.15 5.69
N TYR A 97 -3.11 -0.55 4.72
CA TYR A 97 -4.17 -1.55 4.91
C TYR A 97 -3.67 -2.92 4.47
N ARG A 98 -4.14 -3.96 5.13
CA ARG A 98 -3.77 -5.36 4.82
C ARG A 98 -4.16 -5.78 3.41
N SER A 99 -5.25 -5.23 2.87
CA SER A 99 -5.76 -5.53 1.53
C SER A 99 -6.73 -4.45 1.06
N GLU A 100 -7.16 -4.54 -0.17
CA GLU A 100 -8.21 -3.69 -0.74
C GLU A 100 -9.56 -3.86 -0.02
N GLU A 101 -9.89 -5.08 0.43
CA GLU A 101 -11.10 -5.35 1.21
C GLU A 101 -11.05 -4.68 2.58
N ALA A 102 -9.88 -4.70 3.24
CA ALA A 102 -9.68 -4.01 4.51
C ALA A 102 -9.86 -2.49 4.34
N TYR A 103 -9.32 -1.93 3.26
CA TYR A 103 -9.54 -0.53 2.93
C TYR A 103 -11.02 -0.21 2.70
N LYS A 104 -11.74 -1.03 1.92
CA LYS A 104 -13.18 -0.85 1.71
C LYS A 104 -13.99 -0.96 3.00
N ALA A 105 -13.62 -1.89 3.87
CA ALA A 105 -14.23 -2.03 5.19
C ALA A 105 -14.00 -0.77 6.05
N HIS A 106 -12.77 -0.23 6.06
CA HIS A 106 -12.44 1.03 6.74
C HIS A 106 -13.36 2.17 6.30
N LEU A 107 -13.57 2.35 5.01
CA LEU A 107 -14.44 3.41 4.47
C LEU A 107 -15.90 3.30 4.94
N ALA A 108 -16.34 2.11 5.34
CA ALA A 108 -17.69 1.83 5.81
C ALA A 108 -17.87 2.00 7.32
N THR A 109 -16.78 2.19 8.08
CA THR A 109 -16.83 2.28 9.54
C THR A 109 -17.52 3.57 10.02
N PRO A 110 -18.21 3.54 11.17
CA PRO A 110 -18.88 4.73 11.69
C PRO A 110 -17.91 5.88 12.02
N HIS A 111 -16.74 5.57 12.60
CA HIS A 111 -15.74 6.58 12.97
C HIS A 111 -15.12 7.25 11.74
N PHE A 112 -14.84 6.49 10.68
CA PHE A 112 -14.35 7.08 9.43
C PHE A 112 -15.42 7.94 8.75
N ARG A 113 -16.68 7.47 8.71
CA ARG A 113 -17.78 8.27 8.15
C ARG A 113 -17.95 9.59 8.89
N LYS A 114 -17.96 9.54 10.24
CA LYS A 114 -18.01 10.75 11.07
C LYS A 114 -16.89 11.73 10.73
N TYR A 115 -15.67 11.23 10.59
CA TYR A 115 -14.53 12.05 10.18
C TYR A 115 -14.74 12.63 8.78
N LYS A 116 -15.07 11.79 7.80
CA LYS A 116 -15.27 12.18 6.40
C LYS A 116 -16.40 13.19 6.20
N GLU A 117 -17.45 13.10 6.98
CA GLU A 117 -18.59 14.02 6.93
C GLU A 117 -18.33 15.32 7.72
N GLY A 118 -17.57 15.22 8.79
CA GLY A 118 -17.30 16.34 9.68
C GLY A 118 -16.17 17.27 9.24
N THR A 119 -15.28 16.85 8.33
CA THR A 119 -14.06 17.61 8.02
C THR A 119 -14.00 18.33 6.66
N PRO A 120 -14.90 18.15 5.69
CA PRO A 120 -14.73 18.74 4.34
C PRO A 120 -14.56 20.26 4.34
N HIS A 121 -15.27 20.97 5.22
CA HIS A 121 -15.18 22.43 5.35
C HIS A 121 -13.85 22.94 5.93
N MET A 122 -13.08 22.04 6.56
CA MET A 122 -11.77 22.34 7.14
C MET A 122 -10.64 22.20 6.11
N ILE A 123 -10.90 21.48 5.02
CA ILE A 123 -9.89 21.05 4.05
C ILE A 123 -9.91 21.95 2.83
N LYS A 124 -8.78 22.56 2.53
CA LYS A 124 -8.55 23.35 1.31
C LYS A 124 -8.29 22.46 0.09
N SER A 125 -7.51 21.38 0.29
CA SER A 125 -7.24 20.39 -0.75
C SER A 125 -6.91 19.03 -0.15
N LEU A 126 -7.29 17.98 -0.86
CA LEU A 126 -6.98 16.58 -0.52
C LEU A 126 -6.55 15.86 -1.79
N LYS A 127 -5.40 15.18 -1.72
CA LYS A 127 -4.91 14.28 -2.75
C LYS A 127 -4.52 12.95 -2.11
N LEU A 128 -5.06 11.86 -2.64
CA LEU A 128 -4.67 10.51 -2.25
C LEU A 128 -3.65 9.98 -3.26
N VAL A 129 -2.44 9.69 -2.79
CA VAL A 129 -1.34 9.19 -3.61
C VAL A 129 -1.15 7.72 -3.32
N PRO A 130 -1.49 6.80 -4.27
CA PRO A 130 -1.18 5.39 -4.09
C PRO A 130 0.32 5.18 -4.10
N MET A 131 0.81 4.33 -3.22
CA MET A 131 2.23 4.01 -3.07
C MET A 131 2.44 2.51 -3.18
N GLN A 132 3.58 2.12 -3.71
CA GLN A 132 4.02 0.73 -3.73
C GLN A 132 5.20 0.57 -2.77
N PRO A 133 5.11 -0.31 -1.76
CA PRO A 133 6.26 -0.60 -0.90
C PRO A 133 7.37 -1.24 -1.74
N LEU A 134 8.61 -0.77 -1.54
CA LEU A 134 9.78 -1.33 -2.22
C LEU A 134 10.24 -2.63 -1.57
N ASP A 135 10.01 -2.78 -0.28
CA ASP A 135 10.43 -3.92 0.51
C ASP A 135 9.33 -4.29 1.52
N PRO A 136 8.24 -4.97 1.07
CA PRO A 136 7.14 -5.32 1.95
C PRO A 136 7.51 -6.37 3.01
N ASP A 137 8.51 -7.20 2.74
CA ASP A 137 8.88 -8.33 3.61
C ASP A 137 9.57 -7.87 4.91
N HIS A 138 10.15 -6.67 4.93
CA HIS A 138 10.82 -6.10 6.09
C HIS A 138 10.01 -4.99 6.80
N ALA A 139 8.80 -4.70 6.33
CA ALA A 139 7.96 -3.64 6.88
C ALA A 139 7.62 -3.86 8.37
N ASP A 140 7.47 -5.10 8.81
CA ASP A 140 7.21 -5.45 10.20
C ASP A 140 8.34 -5.05 11.16
N GLY A 141 9.58 -5.06 10.69
CA GLY A 141 10.75 -4.68 11.48
C GLY A 141 10.73 -3.21 11.92
N ILE A 142 10.16 -2.33 11.09
CA ILE A 142 10.05 -0.90 11.39
C ILE A 142 9.14 -0.68 12.62
N PHE A 143 7.99 -1.30 12.64
CA PHE A 143 7.02 -1.16 13.72
C PHE A 143 7.47 -1.87 15.00
N LYS A 144 8.11 -3.04 14.90
CA LYS A 144 8.72 -3.74 16.05
C LYS A 144 9.76 -2.89 16.74
N LYS A 145 10.67 -2.28 15.98
CA LYS A 145 11.70 -1.40 16.52
C LYS A 145 11.13 -0.19 17.25
N TRP A 146 10.09 0.42 16.69
CA TRP A 146 9.39 1.52 17.35
C TRP A 146 8.79 1.09 18.69
N LEU A 147 8.07 -0.04 18.72
CA LEU A 147 7.48 -0.56 19.96
C LEU A 147 8.54 -0.83 21.03
N GLN A 148 9.67 -1.43 20.66
CA GLN A 148 10.79 -1.67 21.58
C GLN A 148 11.35 -0.37 22.17
N MET A 149 11.51 0.67 21.35
CA MET A 149 11.95 1.99 21.81
C MET A 149 10.97 2.65 22.77
N GLN A 150 9.66 2.49 22.56
CA GLN A 150 8.64 3.01 23.47
C GLN A 150 8.66 2.29 24.81
N GLN A 151 8.78 0.96 24.81
CA GLN A 151 8.88 0.16 26.04
C GLN A 151 10.11 0.54 26.87
N ALA A 152 11.25 0.75 26.23
CA ALA A 152 12.49 1.16 26.90
C ALA A 152 12.40 2.57 27.53
N LYS A 153 11.50 3.42 27.06
CA LYS A 153 11.30 4.77 27.59
C LYS A 153 10.48 4.79 28.89
N TRP A 154 9.71 3.73 29.16
CA TRP A 154 8.82 3.63 30.32
C TRP A 154 9.29 2.57 31.35
N ALA A 155 10.43 1.90 31.09
CA ALA A 155 11.09 1.00 32.03
C ALA A 155 12.15 1.75 32.85
#